data_e983c5b2615b2a6779bacc7a4b315cc3
#
_entry.id   e983c5b2615b2a6779bacc7a4b315cc3
#
_cell.length_a   1.000
_cell.length_b   1.000
_cell.length_c   1.000
_cell.angle_alpha   90.00
_cell.angle_beta   90.00
_cell.angle_gamma   90.00
#
_symmetry.space_group_name_H-M   'P 1'
#
loop_
_entity.id
_entity.type
_entity.pdbx_description
1 polymer ?
#
loop_
_entity_poly.entity_id
_entity_poly.type
_entity_poly.pdbx_seq_one_letter_code
_entity_poly.pdbx_strand_id
1 'polypeptide(L)'
;GLPYSKGLMAQALSATALSLERSFELARLIERRLAERDEREIDVTALDALAEEALLAEEGERAARRYRRWRRLDRLDRPLVVLIGGTTGVGKSTLATMLAARLGVNRVIATDVIRQVLRAFFTHEAMPTVHHSAFEAGGIAGYRDQAEQVGTGIAAIVDRAADEGEPVVVEGVHVVPGGVHPRVRERCVLVEALVVVDDPDLHRGHFSLRPGTRPAERYLASFDAIRRLQDHLWERARSKGVAIVDNENVDGALSRLMELVLDAVREEG
;
A
#
# COMPACT_ATOMS: atom_id res chain seq x y z
N GLY A 1 16.51 -18.21 -21.76
CA GLY A 1 16.54 -17.62 -20.41
C GLY A 1 16.71 -16.11 -20.46
N LEU A 2 16.28 -15.41 -19.42
CA LEU A 2 16.53 -13.96 -19.26
C LEU A 2 17.87 -13.78 -18.54
N PRO A 3 18.66 -12.73 -18.85
CA PRO A 3 19.89 -12.43 -18.13
C PRO A 3 19.57 -12.06 -16.68
N TYR A 4 20.49 -12.40 -15.76
CA TYR A 4 20.37 -11.96 -14.37
C TYR A 4 20.30 -10.42 -14.28
N SER A 5 19.34 -9.91 -13.52
CA SER A 5 19.18 -8.47 -13.28
C SER A 5 19.39 -8.15 -11.81
N LYS A 6 20.49 -7.43 -11.51
CA LYS A 6 20.76 -6.91 -10.15
C LYS A 6 19.62 -6.02 -9.64
N GLY A 7 19.01 -5.22 -10.51
CA GLY A 7 17.92 -4.33 -10.14
C GLY A 7 16.68 -5.10 -9.68
N LEU A 8 16.27 -6.11 -10.44
CA LEU A 8 15.13 -6.97 -10.07
C LEU A 8 15.42 -7.78 -8.80
N MET A 9 16.64 -8.31 -8.66
CA MET A 9 17.04 -9.02 -7.44
C MET A 9 17.07 -8.08 -6.22
N ALA A 10 17.64 -6.88 -6.36
CA ALA A 10 17.65 -5.89 -5.27
C ALA A 10 16.23 -5.47 -4.87
N GLN A 11 15.32 -5.32 -5.84
CA GLN A 11 13.91 -5.07 -5.57
C GLN A 11 13.28 -6.22 -4.76
N ALA A 12 13.48 -7.47 -5.18
CA ALA A 12 13.00 -8.65 -4.46
C ALA A 12 13.55 -8.71 -3.02
N LEU A 13 14.85 -8.45 -2.84
CA LEU A 13 15.49 -8.42 -1.52
C LEU A 13 14.97 -7.26 -0.64
N SER A 14 14.61 -6.12 -1.23
CA SER A 14 14.05 -4.99 -0.48
C SER A 14 12.69 -5.29 0.16
N ALA A 15 11.96 -6.30 -0.34
CA ALA A 15 10.73 -6.79 0.26
C ALA A 15 10.96 -7.41 1.66
N THR A 16 12.22 -7.74 2.01
CA THR A 16 12.59 -8.25 3.34
C THR A 16 12.80 -7.18 4.40
N ALA A 17 12.46 -5.92 4.09
CA ALA A 17 12.68 -4.71 4.90
C ALA A 17 14.15 -4.29 5.03
N LEU A 18 15.02 -4.74 4.12
CA LEU A 18 16.36 -4.22 3.98
C LEU A 18 16.35 -2.83 3.32
N SER A 19 17.37 -2.03 3.62
CA SER A 19 17.61 -0.78 2.88
C SER A 19 17.89 -1.09 1.40
N LEU A 20 17.63 -0.11 0.54
CA LEU A 20 17.90 -0.27 -0.89
C LEU A 20 19.39 -0.55 -1.15
N GLU A 21 20.28 0.15 -0.44
CA GLU A 21 21.73 -0.03 -0.52
C GLU A 21 22.14 -1.48 -0.16
N ARG A 22 21.66 -1.99 0.98
CA ARG A 22 21.95 -3.34 1.42
C ARG A 22 21.37 -4.41 0.47
N SER A 23 20.21 -4.16 -0.10
CA SER A 23 19.60 -5.02 -1.12
C SER A 23 20.46 -5.11 -2.39
N PHE A 24 21.05 -3.99 -2.82
CA PHE A 24 21.99 -3.99 -3.94
C PHE A 24 23.32 -4.69 -3.64
N GLU A 25 23.86 -4.56 -2.42
CA GLU A 25 25.06 -5.31 -1.98
C GLU A 25 24.84 -6.80 -2.04
N LEU A 26 23.70 -7.28 -1.51
CA LEU A 26 23.32 -8.69 -1.56
C LEU A 26 23.08 -9.17 -3.01
N ALA A 27 22.44 -8.36 -3.84
CA ALA A 27 22.26 -8.70 -5.25
C ALA A 27 23.60 -8.88 -5.98
N ARG A 28 24.61 -8.05 -5.65
CA ARG A 28 25.99 -8.23 -6.16
C ARG A 28 26.67 -9.48 -5.60
N LEU A 29 26.42 -9.83 -4.34
CA LEU A 29 26.92 -11.08 -3.76
C LEU A 29 26.34 -12.29 -4.49
N ILE A 30 25.04 -12.30 -4.73
CA ILE A 30 24.36 -13.35 -5.50
C ILE A 30 24.92 -13.45 -6.92
N GLU A 31 25.13 -12.31 -7.60
CA GLU A 31 25.74 -12.29 -8.93
C GLU A 31 27.13 -12.94 -8.94
N ARG A 32 27.97 -12.65 -7.95
CA ARG A 32 29.30 -13.29 -7.85
C ARG A 32 29.18 -14.80 -7.63
N ARG A 33 28.30 -15.25 -6.72
CA ARG A 33 28.06 -16.68 -6.49
C ARG A 33 27.52 -17.39 -7.72
N LEU A 34 26.72 -16.70 -8.55
CA LEU A 34 26.27 -17.23 -9.85
C LEU A 34 27.42 -17.35 -10.84
N ALA A 35 28.31 -16.35 -10.90
CA ALA A 35 29.46 -16.37 -11.79
C ALA A 35 30.50 -17.47 -11.44
N GLU A 36 30.54 -17.90 -10.17
CA GLU A 36 31.38 -19.00 -9.69
C GLU A 36 30.83 -20.38 -10.05
N ARG A 37 29.54 -20.46 -10.44
CA ARG A 37 28.92 -21.69 -10.95
C ARG A 37 29.21 -21.80 -12.43
N ASP A 38 29.71 -22.95 -12.88
CA ASP A 38 29.94 -23.24 -14.30
C ASP A 38 28.64 -23.55 -15.06
N GLU A 39 27.54 -22.91 -14.65
CA GLU A 39 26.21 -23.06 -15.21
C GLU A 39 25.85 -21.81 -16.02
N ARG A 40 25.56 -21.98 -17.31
CA ARG A 40 25.16 -20.87 -18.20
C ARG A 40 23.74 -20.39 -17.95
N GLU A 41 22.90 -21.22 -17.38
CA GLU A 41 21.48 -20.94 -17.06
C GLU A 41 21.15 -21.50 -15.69
N ILE A 42 20.36 -20.77 -14.93
CA ILE A 42 19.82 -21.18 -13.64
C ILE A 42 18.30 -21.02 -13.67
N ASP A 43 17.57 -21.98 -13.15
CA ASP A 43 16.13 -21.83 -13.00
C ASP A 43 15.76 -20.87 -11.84
N VAL A 44 14.53 -20.38 -11.84
CA VAL A 44 14.04 -19.43 -10.84
C VAL A 44 14.08 -20.02 -9.44
N THR A 45 13.80 -21.31 -9.28
CA THR A 45 13.79 -22.00 -7.99
C THR A 45 15.20 -22.07 -7.39
N ALA A 46 16.19 -22.40 -8.23
CA ALA A 46 17.59 -22.42 -7.79
C ALA A 46 18.13 -21.00 -7.50
N LEU A 47 17.69 -19.98 -8.25
CA LEU A 47 18.01 -18.59 -7.96
C LEU A 47 17.40 -18.13 -6.64
N ASP A 48 16.16 -18.51 -6.36
CA ASP A 48 15.48 -18.22 -5.09
C ASP A 48 16.19 -18.89 -3.90
N ALA A 49 16.60 -20.14 -4.05
CA ALA A 49 17.35 -20.84 -3.02
C ALA A 49 18.69 -20.16 -2.71
N LEU A 50 19.39 -19.70 -3.76
CA LEU A 50 20.65 -18.94 -3.60
C LEU A 50 20.44 -17.59 -2.92
N ALA A 51 19.35 -16.89 -3.24
CA ALA A 51 18.99 -15.64 -2.59
C ALA A 51 18.62 -15.85 -1.11
N GLU A 52 17.88 -16.91 -0.79
CA GLU A 52 17.53 -17.28 0.57
C GLU A 52 18.78 -17.66 1.39
N GLU A 53 19.70 -18.44 0.83
CA GLU A 53 20.96 -18.79 1.45
C GLU A 53 21.81 -17.54 1.74
N ALA A 54 21.88 -16.62 0.78
CA ALA A 54 22.60 -15.36 0.98
C ALA A 54 21.97 -14.51 2.09
N LEU A 55 20.63 -14.40 2.12
CA LEU A 55 19.92 -13.70 3.19
C LEU A 55 20.11 -14.36 4.56
N LEU A 56 20.06 -15.68 4.62
CA LEU A 56 20.28 -16.40 5.87
C LEU A 56 21.67 -16.15 6.43
N ALA A 57 22.69 -16.20 5.58
CA ALA A 57 24.08 -16.03 5.97
C ALA A 57 24.41 -14.58 6.39
N GLU A 58 23.86 -13.58 5.70
CA GLU A 58 24.25 -12.18 5.85
C GLU A 58 23.30 -11.39 6.78
N GLU A 59 22.00 -11.74 6.80
CA GLU A 59 20.95 -10.99 7.49
C GLU A 59 20.18 -11.85 8.52
N GLY A 60 20.42 -13.14 8.52
CA GLY A 60 19.82 -14.09 9.46
C GLY A 60 18.40 -14.56 9.06
N GLU A 61 17.86 -15.46 9.90
CA GLU A 61 16.63 -16.21 9.66
C GLU A 61 15.39 -15.31 9.44
N ARG A 62 15.35 -14.13 10.08
CA ARG A 62 14.20 -13.21 9.93
C ARG A 62 14.07 -12.70 8.51
N ALA A 63 15.17 -12.30 7.87
CA ALA A 63 15.18 -11.83 6.50
C ALA A 63 14.88 -12.96 5.50
N ALA A 64 15.50 -14.13 5.67
CA ALA A 64 15.25 -15.31 4.85
C ALA A 64 13.77 -15.74 4.91
N ARG A 65 13.16 -15.72 6.10
CA ARG A 65 11.73 -16.03 6.27
C ARG A 65 10.82 -15.02 5.59
N ARG A 66 11.15 -13.73 5.64
CA ARG A 66 10.40 -12.68 4.91
C ARG A 66 10.50 -12.88 3.41
N TYR A 67 11.67 -13.24 2.89
CA TYR A 67 11.86 -13.53 1.48
C TYR A 67 11.02 -14.72 1.02
N ARG A 68 11.04 -15.84 1.76
CA ARG A 68 10.19 -17.01 1.47
C ARG A 68 8.70 -16.64 1.40
N ARG A 69 8.21 -15.79 2.31
CA ARG A 69 6.82 -15.33 2.32
C ARG A 69 6.53 -14.43 1.12
N TRP A 70 7.45 -13.53 0.80
CA TRP A 70 7.31 -12.66 -0.35
C TRP A 70 7.23 -13.46 -1.66
N ARG A 71 8.05 -14.51 -1.83
CA ARG A 71 8.00 -15.39 -3.00
C ARG A 71 6.69 -16.14 -3.17
N ARG A 72 5.89 -16.26 -2.13
CA ARG A 72 4.53 -16.84 -2.23
C ARG A 72 3.55 -15.91 -2.91
N LEU A 73 3.79 -14.58 -2.93
CA LEU A 73 2.93 -13.63 -3.64
C LEU A 73 2.77 -13.98 -5.13
N ASP A 74 3.84 -14.45 -5.77
CA ASP A 74 3.80 -14.86 -7.18
C ASP A 74 3.04 -16.17 -7.42
N ARG A 75 2.66 -16.87 -6.36
CA ARG A 75 2.01 -18.19 -6.40
C ARG A 75 0.61 -18.19 -5.80
N LEU A 76 0.07 -16.99 -5.51
CA LEU A 76 -1.28 -16.88 -4.99
C LEU A 76 -2.30 -17.25 -6.07
N ASP A 77 -3.26 -18.11 -5.71
CA ASP A 77 -4.40 -18.46 -6.59
C ASP A 77 -5.37 -17.28 -6.76
N ARG A 78 -5.32 -16.32 -5.85
CA ARG A 78 -6.16 -15.11 -5.84
C ARG A 78 -5.28 -13.86 -5.80
N PRO A 79 -5.63 -12.78 -6.53
CA PRO A 79 -4.81 -11.58 -6.57
C PRO A 79 -4.76 -10.88 -5.22
N LEU A 80 -3.61 -10.25 -4.93
CA LEU A 80 -3.42 -9.39 -3.77
C LEU A 80 -4.12 -8.05 -4.01
N VAL A 81 -5.00 -7.65 -3.10
CA VAL A 81 -5.62 -6.33 -3.05
C VAL A 81 -5.24 -5.65 -1.75
N VAL A 82 -4.53 -4.52 -1.84
CA VAL A 82 -4.14 -3.73 -0.67
C VAL A 82 -4.93 -2.41 -0.67
N LEU A 83 -5.67 -2.17 0.41
CA LEU A 83 -6.47 -0.97 0.61
C LEU A 83 -5.87 -0.14 1.74
N ILE A 84 -5.42 1.08 1.43
CA ILE A 84 -4.78 1.99 2.37
C ILE A 84 -5.65 3.22 2.57
N GLY A 85 -6.38 3.25 3.69
CA GLY A 85 -7.17 4.39 4.14
C GLY A 85 -6.35 5.40 4.91
N GLY A 86 -6.93 6.59 5.12
CA GLY A 86 -6.34 7.65 5.94
C GLY A 86 -6.72 9.02 5.46
N THR A 87 -6.63 10.01 6.34
CA THR A 87 -6.96 11.40 6.02
C THR A 87 -5.89 12.08 5.16
N THR A 88 -6.16 13.31 4.80
CA THR A 88 -5.18 14.16 4.10
C THR A 88 -3.97 14.42 5.03
N GLY A 89 -2.77 14.32 4.50
CA GLY A 89 -1.53 14.66 5.23
C GLY A 89 -0.84 13.50 5.95
N VAL A 90 -1.46 12.32 6.08
CA VAL A 90 -0.88 11.18 6.80
C VAL A 90 0.17 10.37 6.02
N GLY A 91 0.52 10.75 4.80
CA GLY A 91 1.57 10.08 4.02
C GLY A 91 1.15 8.82 3.26
N LYS A 92 -0.15 8.46 3.22
CA LYS A 92 -0.64 7.24 2.60
C LYS A 92 -0.22 7.03 1.13
N SER A 93 -0.21 8.09 0.29
CA SER A 93 0.19 7.97 -1.13
C SER A 93 1.67 7.61 -1.29
N THR A 94 2.53 8.18 -0.43
CA THR A 94 3.96 7.83 -0.37
C THR A 94 4.14 6.37 0.03
N LEU A 95 3.48 5.96 1.12
CA LEU A 95 3.54 4.59 1.61
C LEU A 95 2.98 3.58 0.60
N ALA A 96 1.85 3.90 -0.06
CA ALA A 96 1.25 3.06 -1.08
C ALA A 96 2.19 2.83 -2.27
N THR A 97 2.84 3.91 -2.76
CA THR A 97 3.81 3.82 -3.86
C THR A 97 5.03 3.00 -3.47
N MET A 98 5.58 3.24 -2.27
CA MET A 98 6.75 2.50 -1.77
C MET A 98 6.42 1.02 -1.53
N LEU A 99 5.26 0.72 -0.97
CA LEU A 99 4.77 -0.63 -0.76
C LEU A 99 4.60 -1.37 -2.08
N ALA A 100 3.91 -0.76 -3.04
CA ALA A 100 3.69 -1.33 -4.37
C ALA A 100 5.01 -1.64 -5.07
N ALA A 101 5.98 -0.72 -5.03
CA ALA A 101 7.31 -0.94 -5.58
C ALA A 101 8.03 -2.14 -4.94
N ARG A 102 7.94 -2.31 -3.60
CA ARG A 102 8.54 -3.47 -2.90
C ARG A 102 7.84 -4.79 -3.22
N LEU A 103 6.52 -4.74 -3.45
CA LEU A 103 5.72 -5.91 -3.80
C LEU A 103 5.77 -6.27 -5.29
N GLY A 104 6.35 -5.43 -6.14
CA GLY A 104 6.31 -5.60 -7.59
C GLY A 104 4.93 -5.29 -8.20
N VAL A 105 4.06 -4.58 -7.46
CA VAL A 105 2.71 -4.22 -7.91
C VAL A 105 2.78 -2.94 -8.74
N ASN A 106 2.35 -3.01 -10.00
CA ASN A 106 2.39 -1.87 -10.92
C ASN A 106 1.14 -0.99 -10.88
N ARG A 107 0.05 -1.47 -10.26
CA ARG A 107 -1.24 -0.77 -10.21
C ARG A 107 -1.40 -0.10 -8.84
N VAL A 108 -1.22 1.21 -8.79
CA VAL A 108 -1.51 2.05 -7.62
C VAL A 108 -2.58 3.06 -8.01
N ILE A 109 -3.72 3.03 -7.34
CA ILE A 109 -4.88 3.87 -7.66
C ILE A 109 -5.25 4.73 -6.47
N ALA A 110 -5.19 6.05 -6.66
CA ALA A 110 -5.65 7.01 -5.68
C ALA A 110 -7.16 7.22 -5.79
N THR A 111 -7.90 7.14 -4.70
CA THR A 111 -9.37 7.33 -4.70
C THR A 111 -9.78 8.75 -5.09
N ASP A 112 -8.89 9.72 -4.94
CA ASP A 112 -9.11 11.08 -5.44
C ASP A 112 -9.24 11.12 -6.98
N VAL A 113 -8.60 10.21 -7.71
CA VAL A 113 -8.77 10.08 -9.17
C VAL A 113 -10.19 9.62 -9.48
N ILE A 114 -10.72 8.63 -8.76
CA ILE A 114 -12.11 8.17 -8.92
C ILE A 114 -13.07 9.34 -8.66
N ARG A 115 -12.86 10.08 -7.57
CA ARG A 115 -13.67 11.26 -7.26
C ARG A 115 -13.60 12.32 -8.37
N GLN A 116 -12.43 12.56 -8.97
CA GLN A 116 -12.29 13.50 -10.09
C GLN A 116 -13.05 13.04 -11.35
N VAL A 117 -13.03 11.73 -11.62
CA VAL A 117 -13.83 11.15 -12.73
C VAL A 117 -15.32 11.38 -12.47
N LEU A 118 -15.82 11.07 -11.26
CA LEU A 118 -17.22 11.33 -10.91
C LEU A 118 -17.60 12.81 -11.07
N ARG A 119 -16.74 13.74 -10.65
CA ARG A 119 -16.93 15.19 -10.87
C ARG A 119 -17.01 15.59 -12.33
N ALA A 120 -16.36 14.88 -13.22
CA ALA A 120 -16.40 15.17 -14.64
C ALA A 120 -17.72 14.71 -15.29
N PHE A 121 -18.33 13.68 -14.77
CA PHE A 121 -19.57 13.10 -15.30
C PHE A 121 -20.84 13.63 -14.62
N PHE A 122 -20.78 13.97 -13.33
CA PHE A 122 -21.95 14.38 -12.56
C PHE A 122 -21.88 15.86 -12.16
N THR A 123 -23.02 16.56 -12.31
CA THR A 123 -23.13 17.96 -11.87
C THR A 123 -23.13 18.08 -10.36
N HIS A 124 -22.89 19.29 -9.85
CA HIS A 124 -22.96 19.58 -8.42
C HIS A 124 -24.35 19.26 -7.83
N GLU A 125 -25.42 19.43 -8.60
CA GLU A 125 -26.79 19.12 -8.16
C GLU A 125 -27.03 17.62 -8.03
N ALA A 126 -26.44 16.80 -8.92
CA ALA A 126 -26.61 15.35 -8.90
C ALA A 126 -25.75 14.66 -7.82
N MET A 127 -24.52 15.15 -7.62
CA MET A 127 -23.57 14.60 -6.65
C MET A 127 -22.80 15.71 -5.91
N PRO A 128 -23.44 16.46 -5.02
CA PRO A 128 -22.83 17.64 -4.40
C PRO A 128 -21.54 17.32 -3.63
N THR A 129 -21.50 16.18 -2.92
CA THR A 129 -20.37 15.85 -2.03
C THR A 129 -19.06 15.59 -2.76
N VAL A 130 -19.08 15.04 -3.99
CA VAL A 130 -17.85 14.77 -4.77
C VAL A 130 -17.16 16.05 -5.25
N HIS A 131 -17.86 17.17 -5.24
CA HIS A 131 -17.32 18.48 -5.64
C HIS A 131 -16.53 19.19 -4.52
N HIS A 132 -16.56 18.67 -3.30
CA HIS A 132 -15.81 19.17 -2.14
C HIS A 132 -14.62 18.27 -1.80
N SER A 133 -13.68 18.77 -0.99
CA SER A 133 -12.69 17.91 -0.35
C SER A 133 -13.37 17.09 0.76
N ALA A 134 -12.87 15.90 1.05
CA ALA A 134 -13.48 15.00 2.02
C ALA A 134 -13.69 15.64 3.41
N PHE A 135 -12.80 16.53 3.84
CA PHE A 135 -12.90 17.25 5.10
C PHE A 135 -13.79 18.53 5.01
N GLU A 136 -14.21 18.93 3.81
CA GLU A 136 -15.10 20.10 3.56
C GLU A 136 -16.50 19.67 3.07
N ALA A 137 -16.76 18.38 2.95
CA ALA A 137 -18.00 17.84 2.35
C ALA A 137 -19.26 17.91 3.26
N GLY A 138 -19.28 18.81 4.24
CA GLY A 138 -20.40 18.90 5.21
C GLY A 138 -20.19 18.03 6.46
N GLY A 139 -18.93 17.89 6.91
CA GLY A 139 -18.56 17.10 8.09
C GLY A 139 -18.61 15.59 7.82
N ILE A 140 -18.76 14.81 8.89
CA ILE A 140 -18.73 13.32 8.80
C ILE A 140 -19.89 12.76 7.95
N ALA A 141 -21.08 13.39 7.99
CA ALA A 141 -22.19 12.93 7.18
C ALA A 141 -21.90 13.08 5.68
N GLY A 142 -21.50 14.27 5.24
CA GLY A 142 -21.16 14.50 3.83
C GLY A 142 -19.93 13.71 3.37
N TYR A 143 -18.96 13.47 4.28
CA TYR A 143 -17.87 12.55 4.01
C TYR A 143 -18.37 11.12 3.73
N ARG A 144 -19.32 10.62 4.53
CA ARG A 144 -19.89 9.28 4.33
C ARG A 144 -20.58 9.15 2.97
N ASP A 145 -21.38 10.13 2.60
CA ASP A 145 -22.06 10.16 1.30
C ASP A 145 -21.03 10.17 0.15
N GLN A 146 -19.99 10.97 0.28
CA GLN A 146 -18.90 11.02 -0.71
C GLN A 146 -18.16 9.67 -0.78
N ALA A 147 -17.84 9.09 0.38
CA ALA A 147 -17.11 7.83 0.45
C ALA A 147 -17.94 6.65 -0.10
N GLU A 148 -19.27 6.66 0.04
CA GLU A 148 -20.16 5.67 -0.54
C GLU A 148 -20.16 5.78 -2.08
N GLN A 149 -20.27 7.00 -2.61
CA GLN A 149 -20.25 7.25 -4.05
C GLN A 149 -18.91 6.83 -4.68
N VAL A 150 -17.78 7.21 -4.06
CA VAL A 150 -16.44 6.82 -4.53
C VAL A 150 -16.20 5.32 -4.31
N GLY A 151 -16.79 4.76 -3.26
CA GLY A 151 -16.71 3.34 -2.90
C GLY A 151 -17.21 2.40 -4.00
N THR A 152 -18.21 2.81 -4.78
CA THR A 152 -18.66 2.04 -5.97
C THR A 152 -17.57 1.90 -7.02
N GLY A 153 -16.78 2.96 -7.23
CA GLY A 153 -15.62 2.93 -8.12
C GLY A 153 -14.49 2.07 -7.56
N ILE A 154 -14.25 2.11 -6.23
CA ILE A 154 -13.27 1.22 -5.57
C ILE A 154 -13.69 -0.25 -5.77
N ALA A 155 -14.97 -0.57 -5.55
CA ALA A 155 -15.48 -1.92 -5.73
C ALA A 155 -15.26 -2.42 -7.17
N ALA A 156 -15.57 -1.60 -8.18
CA ALA A 156 -15.35 -1.95 -9.58
C ALA A 156 -13.87 -2.22 -9.91
N ILE A 157 -12.94 -1.46 -9.32
CA ILE A 157 -11.50 -1.68 -9.48
C ILE A 157 -11.07 -3.00 -8.86
N VAL A 158 -11.57 -3.30 -7.67
CA VAL A 158 -11.24 -4.54 -6.96
C VAL A 158 -11.83 -5.75 -7.67
N ASP A 159 -13.07 -5.66 -8.15
CA ASP A 159 -13.71 -6.72 -8.95
C ASP A 159 -12.91 -7.00 -10.22
N ARG A 160 -12.48 -5.95 -10.93
CA ARG A 160 -11.63 -6.07 -12.10
C ARG A 160 -10.28 -6.73 -11.78
N ALA A 161 -9.63 -6.35 -10.69
CA ALA A 161 -8.38 -6.97 -10.24
C ALA A 161 -8.57 -8.47 -9.98
N ALA A 162 -9.70 -8.85 -9.35
CA ALA A 162 -10.06 -10.24 -9.11
C ALA A 162 -10.35 -11.02 -10.40
N ASP A 163 -11.00 -10.39 -11.39
CA ASP A 163 -11.30 -11.01 -12.68
C ASP A 163 -10.04 -11.24 -13.53
N GLU A 164 -9.11 -10.28 -13.50
CA GLU A 164 -7.85 -10.34 -14.25
C GLU A 164 -6.75 -11.14 -13.54
N GLY A 165 -6.93 -11.48 -12.26
CA GLY A 165 -5.91 -12.13 -11.45
C GLY A 165 -4.71 -11.24 -11.14
N GLU A 166 -4.86 -9.90 -11.21
CA GLU A 166 -3.75 -8.97 -11.09
C GLU A 166 -3.79 -8.17 -9.78
N PRO A 167 -2.64 -8.02 -9.09
CA PRO A 167 -2.58 -7.29 -7.84
C PRO A 167 -2.82 -5.79 -8.02
N VAL A 168 -3.43 -5.15 -7.00
CA VAL A 168 -3.68 -3.70 -6.98
C VAL A 168 -3.50 -3.13 -5.58
N VAL A 169 -2.96 -1.92 -5.52
CA VAL A 169 -2.96 -1.07 -4.32
C VAL A 169 -3.91 0.09 -4.56
N VAL A 170 -4.92 0.25 -3.71
CA VAL A 170 -5.84 1.39 -3.73
C VAL A 170 -5.61 2.22 -2.48
N GLU A 171 -5.36 3.52 -2.64
CA GLU A 171 -5.13 4.41 -1.51
C GLU A 171 -6.06 5.62 -1.53
N GLY A 172 -6.43 6.10 -0.37
CA GLY A 172 -7.15 7.36 -0.26
C GLY A 172 -8.06 7.48 0.95
N VAL A 173 -8.58 8.69 1.13
CA VAL A 173 -9.50 9.00 2.24
C VAL A 173 -10.83 8.26 2.11
N HIS A 174 -11.21 7.85 0.90
CA HIS A 174 -12.46 7.13 0.62
C HIS A 174 -12.34 5.61 0.83
N VAL A 175 -11.14 5.10 1.14
CA VAL A 175 -10.97 3.75 1.64
C VAL A 175 -11.42 3.73 3.11
N VAL A 176 -12.68 3.37 3.29
CA VAL A 176 -13.33 3.34 4.62
C VAL A 176 -13.05 2.00 5.28
N PRO A 177 -12.45 1.96 6.49
CA PRO A 177 -12.14 0.71 7.18
C PRO A 177 -13.34 -0.24 7.30
N GLY A 178 -13.18 -1.49 6.84
CA GLY A 178 -14.22 -2.50 6.83
C GLY A 178 -15.38 -2.19 5.87
N GLY A 179 -15.17 -1.32 4.88
CA GLY A 179 -16.17 -0.95 3.87
C GLY A 179 -16.27 -1.92 2.69
N VAL A 180 -15.37 -2.87 2.60
CA VAL A 180 -15.31 -3.82 1.48
C VAL A 180 -16.36 -4.92 1.68
N HIS A 181 -17.11 -5.19 0.59
CA HIS A 181 -18.14 -6.24 0.63
C HIS A 181 -17.51 -7.63 0.88
N PRO A 182 -18.11 -8.51 1.71
CA PRO A 182 -17.56 -9.82 2.03
C PRO A 182 -17.19 -10.68 0.82
N ARG A 183 -17.96 -10.63 -0.27
CA ARG A 183 -17.68 -11.37 -1.53
C ARG A 183 -16.31 -11.05 -2.14
N VAL A 184 -15.81 -9.86 -1.90
CA VAL A 184 -14.47 -9.46 -2.37
C VAL A 184 -13.38 -10.29 -1.68
N ARG A 185 -13.55 -10.54 -0.38
CA ARG A 185 -12.61 -11.36 0.41
C ARG A 185 -12.52 -12.81 -0.04
N GLU A 186 -13.58 -13.32 -0.69
CA GLU A 186 -13.60 -14.68 -1.25
C GLU A 186 -12.80 -14.79 -2.56
N ARG A 187 -12.61 -13.64 -3.26
CA ARG A 187 -12.02 -13.59 -4.59
C ARG A 187 -10.58 -13.05 -4.63
N CYS A 188 -10.12 -12.44 -3.55
CA CYS A 188 -8.78 -11.86 -3.46
C CYS A 188 -8.19 -12.04 -2.06
N VAL A 189 -6.86 -11.97 -1.98
CA VAL A 189 -6.13 -11.80 -0.71
C VAL A 189 -6.21 -10.33 -0.34
N LEU A 190 -7.10 -9.99 0.59
CA LEU A 190 -7.40 -8.60 0.96
C LEU A 190 -6.60 -8.16 2.18
N VAL A 191 -5.82 -7.10 2.04
CA VAL A 191 -5.15 -6.39 3.13
C VAL A 191 -5.74 -5.00 3.27
N GLU A 192 -6.29 -4.68 4.45
CA GLU A 192 -6.79 -3.35 4.78
C GLU A 192 -5.95 -2.72 5.88
N ALA A 193 -5.56 -1.47 5.69
CA ALA A 193 -4.87 -0.68 6.70
C ALA A 193 -5.36 0.76 6.72
N LEU A 194 -5.45 1.34 7.90
CA LEU A 194 -5.66 2.77 8.11
C LEU A 194 -4.33 3.40 8.50
N VAL A 195 -3.82 4.30 7.67
CA VAL A 195 -2.64 5.12 7.99
C VAL A 195 -3.10 6.38 8.72
N VAL A 196 -2.45 6.65 9.83
CA VAL A 196 -2.70 7.80 10.69
C VAL A 196 -1.40 8.53 11.00
N VAL A 197 -1.50 9.72 11.57
CA VAL A 197 -0.42 10.40 12.31
C VAL A 197 -1.02 10.81 13.65
N ASP A 198 -0.58 10.17 14.72
CA ASP A 198 -1.15 10.42 16.05
C ASP A 198 -0.78 11.81 16.58
N ASP A 199 0.48 12.19 16.48
CA ASP A 199 0.97 13.52 16.87
C ASP A 199 0.41 14.62 15.95
N PRO A 200 -0.38 15.59 16.51
CA PRO A 200 -0.94 16.68 15.72
C PRO A 200 0.11 17.64 15.15
N ASP A 201 1.24 17.83 15.82
CA ASP A 201 2.27 18.77 15.37
C ASP A 201 3.08 18.15 14.22
N LEU A 202 3.37 16.85 14.29
CA LEU A 202 3.94 16.10 13.18
C LEU A 202 2.99 16.13 11.98
N HIS A 203 1.68 15.91 12.19
CA HIS A 203 0.68 15.95 11.14
C HIS A 203 0.61 17.33 10.45
N ARG A 204 0.68 18.44 11.23
CA ARG A 204 0.79 19.80 10.68
C ARG A 204 2.06 19.98 9.86
N GLY A 205 3.19 19.46 10.35
CA GLY A 205 4.47 19.51 9.67
C GLY A 205 4.43 18.88 8.27
N HIS A 206 3.67 17.81 8.09
CA HIS A 206 3.52 17.14 6.78
C HIS A 206 2.89 18.04 5.71
N PHE A 207 2.07 19.03 6.07
CA PHE A 207 1.53 19.98 5.10
C PHE A 207 2.56 21.00 4.64
N SER A 208 3.50 21.38 5.52
CA SER A 208 4.57 22.34 5.21
C SER A 208 5.65 21.76 4.30
N LEU A 209 5.84 20.44 4.34
CA LEU A 209 6.85 19.71 3.55
C LEU A 209 6.34 19.27 2.16
N ARG A 210 5.08 19.53 1.80
CA ARG A 210 4.53 19.10 0.50
C ARG A 210 5.13 19.93 -0.64
N PRO A 211 5.81 19.28 -1.60
CA PRO A 211 6.16 19.95 -2.86
C PRO A 211 4.88 20.19 -3.68
N GLY A 212 4.71 21.37 -4.22
CA GLY A 212 3.69 21.65 -5.21
C GLY A 212 2.77 22.84 -4.92
N THR A 213 1.88 23.11 -5.84
CA THR A 213 0.98 24.28 -5.93
C THR A 213 -0.24 24.24 -4.99
N ARG A 214 -0.36 23.23 -4.12
CA ARG A 214 -1.48 23.16 -3.16
C ARG A 214 -1.13 23.99 -1.92
N PRO A 215 -1.85 25.08 -1.67
CA PRO A 215 -1.52 25.97 -0.55
C PRO A 215 -1.63 25.20 0.78
N ALA A 216 -0.54 25.11 1.54
CA ALA A 216 -0.52 24.53 2.89
C ALA A 216 -1.56 25.21 3.79
N GLU A 217 -1.77 26.51 3.61
CA GLU A 217 -2.71 27.36 4.33
C GLU A 217 -4.14 26.80 4.34
N ARG A 218 -4.64 26.29 3.20
CA ARG A 218 -5.98 25.71 3.13
C ARG A 218 -6.14 24.49 4.03
N TYR A 219 -5.12 23.62 4.07
CA TYR A 219 -5.14 22.43 4.92
C TYR A 219 -4.99 22.80 6.40
N LEU A 220 -4.14 23.76 6.70
CA LEU A 220 -3.95 24.26 8.06
C LEU A 220 -5.21 24.96 8.58
N ALA A 221 -5.91 25.73 7.75
CA ALA A 221 -7.21 26.33 8.08
C ALA A 221 -8.30 25.29 8.37
N SER A 222 -8.22 24.10 7.75
CA SER A 222 -9.17 23.00 7.91
C SER A 222 -8.64 21.89 8.84
N PHE A 223 -7.54 22.13 9.55
CA PHE A 223 -6.83 21.07 10.28
C PHE A 223 -7.70 20.35 11.29
N ASP A 224 -8.53 21.07 12.06
CA ASP A 224 -9.44 20.47 13.03
C ASP A 224 -10.48 19.55 12.37
N ALA A 225 -10.96 19.90 11.17
CA ALA A 225 -11.86 19.05 10.41
C ALA A 225 -11.15 17.77 9.92
N ILE A 226 -9.89 17.89 9.51
CA ILE A 226 -9.04 16.76 9.11
C ILE A 226 -8.79 15.83 10.30
N ARG A 227 -8.51 16.36 11.49
CA ARG A 227 -8.33 15.57 12.72
C ARG A 227 -9.61 14.84 13.12
N ARG A 228 -10.74 15.54 13.17
CA ARG A 228 -12.05 14.89 13.45
C ARG A 228 -12.35 13.76 12.47
N LEU A 229 -11.99 13.91 11.20
CA LEU A 229 -12.15 12.84 10.22
C LEU A 229 -11.19 11.67 10.51
N GLN A 230 -9.93 11.94 10.92
CA GLN A 230 -9.00 10.90 11.35
C GLN A 230 -9.56 10.12 12.53
N ASP A 231 -10.06 10.81 13.56
CA ASP A 231 -10.62 10.17 14.75
C ASP A 231 -11.80 9.27 14.40
N HIS A 232 -12.71 9.76 13.52
CA HIS A 232 -13.81 8.95 13.00
C HIS A 232 -13.36 7.68 12.28
N LEU A 233 -12.35 7.77 11.42
CA LEU A 233 -11.79 6.61 10.71
C LEU A 233 -11.06 5.68 11.66
N TRP A 234 -10.38 6.20 12.65
CA TRP A 234 -9.68 5.44 13.67
C TRP A 234 -10.64 4.58 14.51
N GLU A 235 -11.70 5.20 15.04
CA GLU A 235 -12.74 4.49 15.78
C GLU A 235 -13.36 3.38 14.93
N ARG A 236 -13.62 3.68 13.66
CA ARG A 236 -14.16 2.70 12.72
C ARG A 236 -13.19 1.55 12.47
N ALA A 237 -11.90 1.83 12.26
CA ALA A 237 -10.88 0.80 12.07
C ALA A 237 -10.80 -0.13 13.29
N ARG A 238 -10.80 0.43 14.51
CA ARG A 238 -10.87 -0.36 15.76
C ARG A 238 -12.11 -1.24 15.81
N SER A 239 -13.29 -0.70 15.52
CA SER A 239 -14.55 -1.45 15.57
C SER A 239 -14.63 -2.57 14.54
N LYS A 240 -13.87 -2.47 13.44
CA LYS A 240 -13.86 -3.44 12.33
C LYS A 240 -12.64 -4.36 12.34
N GLY A 241 -11.73 -4.21 13.31
CA GLY A 241 -10.51 -4.99 13.39
C GLY A 241 -9.52 -4.71 12.23
N VAL A 242 -9.64 -3.53 11.59
CA VAL A 242 -8.71 -3.11 10.54
C VAL A 242 -7.43 -2.60 11.19
N ALA A 243 -6.29 -3.00 10.65
CA ALA A 243 -4.98 -2.60 11.15
C ALA A 243 -4.79 -1.08 11.08
N ILE A 244 -4.28 -0.50 12.16
CA ILE A 244 -3.91 0.93 12.22
C ILE A 244 -2.39 1.00 12.15
N VAL A 245 -1.89 1.85 11.26
CA VAL A 245 -0.47 2.08 11.02
C VAL A 245 -0.17 3.54 11.28
N ASP A 246 0.53 3.84 12.37
CA ASP A 246 0.98 5.20 12.65
C ASP A 246 2.22 5.50 11.82
N ASN A 247 2.16 6.61 11.10
CA ASN A 247 3.24 7.11 10.26
C ASN A 247 4.03 8.22 10.96
N GLU A 248 4.54 7.92 12.16
CA GLU A 248 5.53 8.77 12.82
C GLU A 248 6.84 8.82 12.01
N ASN A 249 7.19 7.70 11.39
CA ASN A 249 8.27 7.62 10.42
C ASN A 249 7.90 6.65 9.29
N VAL A 250 8.34 7.00 8.08
CA VAL A 250 7.98 6.28 6.85
C VAL A 250 8.49 4.84 6.84
N ASP A 251 9.70 4.59 7.33
CA ASP A 251 10.31 3.25 7.30
C ASP A 251 9.60 2.28 8.23
N GLY A 252 9.24 2.73 9.43
CA GLY A 252 8.46 1.95 10.40
C GLY A 252 7.06 1.63 9.87
N ALA A 253 6.36 2.63 9.34
CA ALA A 253 5.04 2.48 8.75
C ALA A 253 5.06 1.52 7.54
N LEU A 254 6.05 1.66 6.66
CA LEU A 254 6.22 0.78 5.51
C LEU A 254 6.54 -0.66 5.91
N SER A 255 7.41 -0.84 6.92
CA SER A 255 7.72 -2.16 7.47
C SER A 255 6.47 -2.83 8.04
N ARG A 256 5.62 -2.06 8.73
CA ARG A 256 4.37 -2.57 9.27
C ARG A 256 3.37 -2.96 8.18
N LEU A 257 3.23 -2.15 7.11
CA LEU A 257 2.40 -2.49 5.95
C LEU A 257 2.90 -3.77 5.25
N MET A 258 4.22 -3.91 5.08
CA MET A 258 4.81 -5.14 4.54
C MET A 258 4.50 -6.37 5.41
N GLU A 259 4.57 -6.24 6.74
CA GLU A 259 4.22 -7.35 7.65
C GLU A 259 2.76 -7.77 7.48
N LEU A 260 1.82 -6.81 7.39
CA LEU A 260 0.40 -7.10 7.16
C LEU A 260 0.18 -7.90 5.86
N VAL A 261 0.85 -7.51 4.78
CA VAL A 261 0.78 -8.24 3.50
C VAL A 261 1.34 -9.65 3.64
N LEU A 262 2.54 -9.79 4.23
CA LEU A 262 3.19 -11.09 4.39
C LEU A 262 2.44 -12.04 5.35
N ASP A 263 1.72 -11.50 6.33
CA ASP A 263 0.89 -12.29 7.23
C ASP A 263 -0.40 -12.76 6.53
N ALA A 264 -1.05 -11.91 5.74
CA ALA A 264 -2.21 -12.30 4.93
C ALA A 264 -1.88 -13.44 3.95
N VAL A 265 -0.69 -13.38 3.32
CA VAL A 265 -0.22 -14.46 2.43
C VAL A 265 0.04 -15.77 3.16
N ARG A 266 0.39 -15.74 4.46
CA ARG A 266 0.61 -16.94 5.26
C ARG A 266 -0.70 -17.70 5.55
N GLU A 267 -1.81 -16.98 5.71
CA GLU A 267 -3.12 -17.56 6.04
C GLU A 267 -3.75 -18.28 4.85
N GLU A 268 -3.27 -18.01 3.63
CA GLU A 268 -3.76 -18.59 2.37
C GLU A 268 -3.04 -19.90 1.96
N GLY A 269 -1.97 -20.27 2.59
CA GLY A 269 -1.16 -21.48 2.32
C GLY A 269 -1.20 -22.48 3.45
#